data_9b1359f5df71eda7057a3823c85de7ae
#
_entry.id   9b1359f5df71eda7057a3823c85de7ae
#
_cell.length_a   1.000
_cell.length_b   1.000
_cell.length_c   1.000
_cell.angle_alpha   90.00
_cell.angle_beta   90.00
_cell.angle_gamma   90.00
#
_symmetry.space_group_name_H-M   'P 1'
#
loop_
_entity.id
_entity.type
_entity.pdbx_description
1 polymer ?
#
loop_
_entity_poly.entity_id
_entity_poly.type
_entity_poly.pdbx_seq_one_letter_code
_entity_poly.pdbx_strand_id
1 'polypeptide(L)'
;MAVRLGSQSLWTNFRKIDNNYLQKNYFLFRKIDTVQKVNHAKYWKGRSSNHFSKKIFNRVSCVAGVTSLICASYYRYVCDDTFNNIPNVLAAKEKGFPQFKISRSIKSKHHPLDVKLTLFQYQTCPFCCKVRAMLDYRGYSYDVVEVNSIWRTQIKWSKYKKVPILVCEGIGEDNYLQINDSSVVMSLFESHLWDNSQSIEKLLTYFPAIESKDTRGKTVYEFPNKYFIMFQEGTPYANEQFLKKERKWRKWVDDRLVHTLSPNVYRTPSEALQAFKYFENVGDWKNNFSKFECFFIVHIGAAAMYFVAKMLKKKHKLHDDVRFSLYEACREWNNALQKEPFMGGNSPNLADLSAYGVLSSIEGCTAFQDLLENTKIGKWYYRTKEVVTNQKGIGLHDQFRG
;
A
#
# COMPACT_ATOMS: atom_id res chain seq x y z
N MET A 1 -14.71 13.72 -41.78
CA MET A 1 -15.80 12.75 -41.59
C MET A 1 -15.66 12.15 -40.23
N ALA A 2 -16.49 12.54 -39.28
CA ALA A 2 -16.43 12.14 -37.88
C ALA A 2 -17.29 10.89 -37.68
N VAL A 3 -16.75 9.87 -37.00
CA VAL A 3 -17.55 8.76 -36.49
C VAL A 3 -17.51 8.82 -34.94
N ARG A 4 -18.62 9.28 -34.39
CA ARG A 4 -18.98 9.10 -32.97
C ARG A 4 -19.60 7.71 -32.80
N LEU A 5 -19.09 6.90 -31.90
CA LEU A 5 -19.76 5.70 -31.33
C LEU A 5 -19.47 5.69 -29.82
N GLY A 6 -20.38 6.01 -29.01
CA GLY A 6 -21.34 5.18 -28.35
C GLY A 6 -20.72 4.42 -27.15
N SER A 7 -20.40 5.15 -25.98
CA SER A 7 -19.93 4.52 -24.73
C SER A 7 -20.86 4.76 -23.52
N GLN A 8 -22.15 5.02 -23.74
CA GLN A 8 -23.08 5.34 -22.62
C GLN A 8 -23.85 4.16 -22.03
N SER A 9 -23.82 2.96 -22.60
CA SER A 9 -24.68 1.85 -22.14
C SER A 9 -24.04 0.89 -21.13
N LEU A 10 -22.73 0.91 -20.96
CA LEU A 10 -22.04 0.02 -19.98
C LEU A 10 -21.97 0.58 -18.56
N TRP A 11 -22.14 1.88 -18.36
CA TRP A 11 -22.01 2.54 -17.06
C TRP A 11 -23.28 2.55 -16.20
N THR A 12 -24.45 2.39 -16.81
CA THR A 12 -25.74 2.40 -16.11
C THR A 12 -26.04 1.16 -15.28
N ASN A 13 -25.45 0.02 -15.62
CA ASN A 13 -25.66 -1.22 -14.88
C ASN A 13 -24.81 -1.34 -13.60
N PHE A 14 -23.71 -0.60 -13.47
CA PHE A 14 -22.90 -0.60 -12.26
C PHE A 14 -23.50 0.23 -11.11
N ARG A 15 -24.33 1.25 -11.41
CA ARG A 15 -24.96 2.11 -10.39
C ARG A 15 -26.02 1.43 -9.54
N LYS A 16 -26.68 0.39 -10.05
CA LYS A 16 -27.77 -0.30 -9.32
C LYS A 16 -27.29 -1.34 -8.28
N ILE A 17 -26.07 -1.83 -8.39
CA ILE A 17 -25.59 -2.93 -7.54
C ILE A 17 -25.12 -2.41 -6.15
N ASP A 18 -24.57 -1.21 -6.07
CA ASP A 18 -23.92 -0.70 -4.84
C ASP A 18 -24.93 -0.20 -3.78
N ASN A 19 -26.02 0.44 -4.19
CA ASN A 19 -27.03 0.95 -3.24
C ASN A 19 -27.90 -0.17 -2.64
N ASN A 20 -28.20 -1.22 -3.39
CA ASN A 20 -28.92 -2.39 -2.88
C ASN A 20 -28.07 -3.22 -1.92
N TYR A 21 -26.74 -3.21 -2.07
CA TYR A 21 -25.83 -3.96 -1.21
C TYR A 21 -25.68 -3.31 0.17
N LEU A 22 -25.61 -1.98 0.21
CA LEU A 22 -25.54 -1.21 1.47
C LEU A 22 -26.86 -1.27 2.25
N GLN A 23 -27.99 -1.17 1.58
CA GLN A 23 -29.30 -1.34 2.24
C GLN A 23 -29.53 -2.78 2.70
N LYS A 24 -29.17 -3.81 1.95
CA LYS A 24 -29.29 -5.20 2.37
C LYS A 24 -28.45 -5.52 3.61
N ASN A 25 -27.23 -4.99 3.70
CA ASN A 25 -26.38 -5.22 4.87
C ASN A 25 -26.87 -4.44 6.10
N TYR A 26 -27.42 -3.24 5.93
CA TYR A 26 -28.07 -2.51 7.03
C TYR A 26 -29.31 -3.25 7.54
N PHE A 27 -30.11 -3.84 6.65
CA PHE A 27 -31.27 -4.68 7.02
C PHE A 27 -30.84 -6.00 7.66
N LEU A 28 -29.73 -6.63 7.23
CA LEU A 28 -29.21 -7.84 7.87
C LEU A 28 -28.73 -7.57 9.30
N PHE A 29 -28.05 -6.45 9.54
CA PHE A 29 -27.64 -6.06 10.89
C PHE A 29 -28.84 -5.80 11.80
N ARG A 30 -29.89 -5.15 11.30
CA ARG A 30 -31.14 -4.97 12.06
C ARG A 30 -31.87 -6.29 12.33
N LYS A 31 -31.85 -7.24 11.39
CA LYS A 31 -32.45 -8.57 11.57
C LYS A 31 -31.69 -9.43 12.59
N ILE A 32 -30.35 -9.35 12.62
CA ILE A 32 -29.54 -10.06 13.61
C ILE A 32 -29.82 -9.52 15.01
N ASP A 33 -29.91 -8.20 15.17
CA ASP A 33 -30.25 -7.56 16.45
C ASP A 33 -31.66 -7.93 16.92
N THR A 34 -32.63 -8.06 16.00
CA THR A 34 -34.03 -8.42 16.31
C THR A 34 -34.14 -9.90 16.64
N VAL A 35 -33.43 -10.80 15.93
CA VAL A 35 -33.44 -12.25 16.19
C VAL A 35 -32.72 -12.56 17.52
N GLN A 36 -31.64 -11.86 17.85
CA GLN A 36 -30.99 -12.01 19.16
C GLN A 36 -31.89 -11.54 20.30
N LYS A 37 -32.62 -10.43 20.14
CA LYS A 37 -33.59 -9.96 21.16
C LYS A 37 -34.77 -10.91 21.36
N VAL A 38 -35.27 -11.54 20.31
CA VAL A 38 -36.39 -12.47 20.42
C VAL A 38 -35.96 -13.82 21.02
N ASN A 39 -34.80 -14.35 20.67
CA ASN A 39 -34.29 -15.59 21.25
C ASN A 39 -33.86 -15.41 22.72
N HIS A 40 -33.36 -14.23 23.11
CA HIS A 40 -33.03 -13.95 24.49
C HIS A 40 -34.28 -13.87 25.41
N ALA A 41 -35.37 -13.32 24.92
CA ALA A 41 -36.59 -13.20 25.69
C ALA A 41 -37.26 -14.53 26.02
N LYS A 42 -37.05 -15.57 25.19
CA LYS A 42 -37.62 -16.96 25.43
C LYS A 42 -36.77 -17.82 26.37
N TYR A 43 -35.46 -17.53 26.53
CA TYR A 43 -34.57 -18.42 27.30
C TYR A 43 -34.41 -18.02 28.79
N TRP A 44 -34.86 -16.82 29.20
CA TRP A 44 -34.59 -16.27 30.53
C TRP A 44 -35.80 -16.11 31.46
N LYS A 45 -36.88 -16.86 31.23
CA LYS A 45 -38.04 -16.87 32.14
C LYS A 45 -37.88 -17.80 33.35
N GLY A 46 -36.68 -18.21 33.68
CA GLY A 46 -36.46 -19.06 34.84
C GLY A 46 -35.03 -19.06 35.37
N ARG A 47 -34.55 -17.97 35.94
CA ARG A 47 -33.55 -18.00 37.03
C ARG A 47 -33.28 -16.60 37.59
N SER A 48 -33.20 -16.57 38.89
CA SER A 48 -32.85 -15.44 39.78
C SER A 48 -31.60 -14.64 39.34
N SER A 49 -31.75 -13.32 39.46
CA SER A 49 -30.78 -12.30 39.07
C SER A 49 -29.44 -12.35 39.81
N ASN A 50 -28.36 -12.69 39.15
CA ASN A 50 -27.03 -12.38 39.63
C ASN A 50 -26.54 -11.08 39.01
N HIS A 51 -26.38 -10.04 39.82
CA HIS A 51 -25.91 -8.69 39.48
C HIS A 51 -24.53 -8.70 38.77
N PHE A 52 -23.75 -9.76 38.93
CA PHE A 52 -22.45 -9.98 38.32
C PHE A 52 -22.52 -10.25 36.82
N SER A 53 -23.54 -10.99 36.38
CA SER A 53 -23.74 -11.32 34.95
C SER A 53 -24.11 -10.08 34.09
N LYS A 54 -24.89 -9.15 34.62
CA LYS A 54 -25.27 -7.91 33.91
C LYS A 54 -24.06 -6.97 33.68
N LYS A 55 -23.13 -6.88 34.63
CA LYS A 55 -21.92 -6.06 34.47
C LYS A 55 -20.96 -6.62 33.41
N ILE A 56 -20.82 -7.93 33.33
CA ILE A 56 -19.99 -8.57 32.30
C ILE A 56 -20.64 -8.43 30.93
N PHE A 57 -21.97 -8.65 30.82
CA PHE A 57 -22.70 -8.50 29.57
C PHE A 57 -22.67 -7.06 29.03
N ASN A 58 -22.84 -6.05 29.88
CA ASN A 58 -22.72 -4.66 29.47
C ASN A 58 -21.27 -4.29 29.06
N ARG A 59 -20.26 -4.82 29.71
CA ARG A 59 -18.85 -4.63 29.29
C ARG A 59 -18.53 -5.28 27.97
N VAL A 60 -19.00 -6.50 27.74
CA VAL A 60 -18.83 -7.21 26.45
C VAL A 60 -19.59 -6.50 25.32
N SER A 61 -20.80 -6.02 25.57
CA SER A 61 -21.59 -5.25 24.58
C SER A 61 -20.95 -3.90 24.26
N CYS A 62 -20.40 -3.19 25.26
CA CYS A 62 -19.64 -1.96 25.02
C CYS A 62 -18.38 -2.20 24.21
N VAL A 63 -17.60 -3.25 24.53
CA VAL A 63 -16.40 -3.60 23.78
C VAL A 63 -16.75 -3.98 22.33
N ALA A 64 -17.80 -4.78 22.12
CA ALA A 64 -18.25 -5.14 20.77
C ALA A 64 -18.74 -3.90 19.98
N GLY A 65 -19.44 -2.97 20.61
CA GLY A 65 -19.87 -1.71 20.00
C GLY A 65 -18.69 -0.81 19.60
N VAL A 66 -17.73 -0.63 20.49
CA VAL A 66 -16.51 0.15 20.23
C VAL A 66 -15.67 -0.50 19.13
N THR A 67 -15.50 -1.83 19.15
CA THR A 67 -14.78 -2.55 18.12
C THR A 67 -15.45 -2.42 16.75
N SER A 68 -16.79 -2.49 16.70
CA SER A 68 -17.55 -2.29 15.46
C SER A 68 -17.41 -0.86 14.91
N LEU A 69 -17.40 0.16 15.76
CA LEU A 69 -17.19 1.55 15.35
C LEU A 69 -15.77 1.79 14.86
N ILE A 70 -14.77 1.23 15.54
CA ILE A 70 -13.36 1.30 15.11
C ILE A 70 -13.17 0.56 13.79
N CYS A 71 -13.74 -0.63 13.63
CA CYS A 71 -13.69 -1.39 12.37
C CYS A 71 -14.37 -0.63 11.22
N ALA A 72 -15.53 -0.02 11.47
CA ALA A 72 -16.24 0.79 10.47
C ALA A 72 -15.47 2.05 10.10
N SER A 73 -14.86 2.73 11.07
CA SER A 73 -14.04 3.93 10.84
C SER A 73 -12.76 3.58 10.10
N TYR A 74 -12.09 2.48 10.48
CA TYR A 74 -10.89 2.01 9.80
C TYR A 74 -11.20 1.50 8.38
N TYR A 75 -12.33 0.81 8.19
CA TYR A 75 -12.80 0.41 6.85
C TYR A 75 -13.09 1.61 5.96
N ARG A 76 -13.85 2.59 6.47
CA ARG A 76 -14.08 3.86 5.76
C ARG A 76 -12.76 4.48 5.33
N TYR A 77 -11.78 4.44 6.20
CA TYR A 77 -10.46 4.98 5.94
C TYR A 77 -9.66 4.16 4.89
N VAL A 78 -9.62 2.82 5.00
CA VAL A 78 -8.89 1.95 4.06
C VAL A 78 -9.58 1.91 2.69
N CYS A 79 -10.90 2.03 2.65
CA CYS A 79 -11.70 2.01 1.43
C CYS A 79 -12.08 3.41 0.93
N ASP A 80 -11.70 4.47 1.64
CA ASP A 80 -11.96 5.83 1.23
C ASP A 80 -10.85 6.33 0.30
N ASP A 81 -11.07 6.12 -1.00
CA ASP A 81 -10.16 6.54 -2.06
C ASP A 81 -10.00 8.08 -2.18
N THR A 82 -10.77 8.86 -1.42
CA THR A 82 -10.76 10.32 -1.55
C THR A 82 -9.53 11.03 -0.99
N PHE A 83 -8.81 10.38 -0.06
CA PHE A 83 -7.53 10.92 0.40
C PHE A 83 -6.34 10.37 -0.39
N ASN A 84 -6.61 9.67 -1.50
CA ASN A 84 -5.57 8.93 -2.21
C ASN A 84 -4.63 9.81 -3.02
N ASN A 85 -5.09 10.95 -3.49
CA ASN A 85 -4.42 11.67 -4.56
C ASN A 85 -4.48 13.17 -4.32
N ILE A 86 -3.84 13.65 -3.26
CA ILE A 86 -3.50 15.07 -3.17
C ILE A 86 -2.30 15.30 -4.09
N PRO A 87 -2.31 16.35 -4.93
CA PRO A 87 -1.18 16.70 -5.77
C PRO A 87 0.11 16.70 -4.96
N ASN A 88 1.23 16.37 -5.62
CA ASN A 88 2.55 16.59 -5.07
C ASN A 88 2.63 18.09 -4.75
N VAL A 89 2.25 18.45 -3.54
CA VAL A 89 2.17 19.83 -3.11
C VAL A 89 3.58 20.21 -2.70
N LEU A 90 4.11 21.23 -3.36
CA LEU A 90 5.07 22.12 -2.73
C LEU A 90 4.41 22.56 -1.42
N ALA A 91 4.99 22.20 -0.30
CA ALA A 91 4.33 22.38 0.99
C ALA A 91 4.15 23.86 1.31
N ALA A 92 3.11 24.16 2.06
CA ALA A 92 2.70 25.51 2.37
C ALA A 92 3.81 26.30 3.10
N LYS A 93 4.04 27.52 2.65
CA LYS A 93 5.09 28.48 2.96
C LYS A 93 5.32 28.88 4.43
N GLU A 94 4.56 28.40 5.41
CA GLU A 94 4.53 29.11 6.69
C GLU A 94 5.34 28.48 7.84
N LYS A 95 5.76 27.23 7.74
CA LYS A 95 6.53 26.57 8.83
C LYS A 95 7.45 25.53 8.21
N GLY A 96 8.73 25.75 8.16
CA GLY A 96 9.73 24.80 7.68
C GLY A 96 9.45 23.32 8.03
N PHE A 97 10.11 22.38 7.37
CA PHE A 97 9.86 20.95 7.55
C PHE A 97 9.96 20.56 9.04
N PRO A 98 8.93 19.95 9.63
CA PRO A 98 8.91 19.64 11.05
C PRO A 98 10.01 18.63 11.43
N GLN A 99 10.56 18.76 12.63
CA GLN A 99 11.52 17.79 13.18
C GLN A 99 10.77 16.50 13.59
N PHE A 100 11.29 15.35 13.19
CA PHE A 100 10.73 14.04 13.50
C PHE A 100 11.78 13.13 14.15
N LYS A 101 11.31 12.22 14.99
CA LYS A 101 12.13 11.10 15.46
C LYS A 101 12.43 10.18 14.27
N ILE A 102 13.69 10.10 13.91
CA ILE A 102 14.16 9.13 12.91
C ILE A 102 14.16 7.75 13.54
N SER A 103 13.43 6.82 12.93
CA SER A 103 13.35 5.43 13.40
C SER A 103 14.60 4.63 13.05
N ARG A 104 15.15 4.90 11.86
CA ARG A 104 16.42 4.34 11.39
C ARG A 104 16.94 5.13 10.20
N SER A 105 18.25 5.01 9.93
CA SER A 105 18.91 5.59 8.75
C SER A 105 19.54 4.48 7.91
N ILE A 106 19.29 4.51 6.63
CA ILE A 106 19.93 3.65 5.63
C ILE A 106 21.02 4.50 4.96
N LYS A 107 22.25 4.01 5.02
CA LYS A 107 23.41 4.67 4.42
C LYS A 107 23.94 3.86 3.26
N SER A 108 24.14 4.50 2.13
CA SER A 108 24.84 3.95 0.98
C SER A 108 26.10 4.76 0.70
N LYS A 109 27.15 4.10 0.19
CA LYS A 109 28.37 4.78 -0.24
C LYS A 109 28.21 5.55 -1.56
N HIS A 110 27.15 5.29 -2.29
CA HIS A 110 26.92 5.78 -3.65
C HIS A 110 25.61 6.54 -3.77
N HIS A 111 25.30 7.38 -2.77
CA HIS A 111 24.09 8.19 -2.81
C HIS A 111 24.02 9.04 -4.08
N PRO A 112 23.09 8.78 -5.03
CA PRO A 112 23.13 9.42 -6.34
C PRO A 112 22.57 10.84 -6.39
N LEU A 113 22.10 11.36 -5.25
CA LEU A 113 21.53 12.70 -5.12
C LEU A 113 22.20 13.45 -3.97
N ASP A 114 22.51 14.74 -4.18
CA ASP A 114 23.00 15.64 -3.11
C ASP A 114 21.82 16.28 -2.35
N VAL A 115 20.89 15.43 -1.89
CA VAL A 115 19.74 15.86 -1.10
C VAL A 115 19.45 14.83 -0.01
N LYS A 116 18.98 15.30 1.14
CA LYS A 116 18.57 14.41 2.21
C LYS A 116 17.17 13.88 1.94
N LEU A 117 17.02 12.55 1.99
CA LEU A 117 15.76 11.86 1.79
C LEU A 117 15.18 11.38 3.12
N THR A 118 13.90 11.65 3.37
CA THR A 118 13.16 11.15 4.54
C THR A 118 11.89 10.43 4.08
N LEU A 119 11.80 9.12 4.39
CA LEU A 119 10.67 8.26 4.02
C LEU A 119 9.74 8.05 5.21
N PHE A 120 8.52 8.57 5.13
CA PHE A 120 7.43 8.26 6.06
C PHE A 120 6.71 7.00 5.61
N GLN A 121 6.65 5.99 6.47
CA GLN A 121 6.19 4.67 6.08
C GLN A 121 5.49 3.88 7.18
N TYR A 122 4.88 2.75 6.81
CA TYR A 122 4.73 1.56 7.64
C TYR A 122 5.70 0.50 7.13
N GLN A 123 6.45 -0.15 8.02
CA GLN A 123 7.48 -1.12 7.62
C GLN A 123 6.96 -2.21 6.69
N THR A 124 5.74 -2.68 6.91
CA THR A 124 5.11 -3.77 6.16
C THR A 124 4.01 -3.30 5.21
N CYS A 125 3.98 -2.00 4.88
CA CYS A 125 3.10 -1.51 3.81
C CYS A 125 3.67 -1.90 2.45
N PRO A 126 2.91 -2.61 1.58
CA PRO A 126 3.40 -3.04 0.27
C PRO A 126 3.87 -1.88 -0.61
N PHE A 127 3.19 -0.74 -0.55
CA PHE A 127 3.57 0.45 -1.30
C PHE A 127 4.86 1.11 -0.77
N CYS A 128 5.08 1.08 0.54
CA CYS A 128 6.33 1.54 1.15
C CYS A 128 7.49 0.59 0.80
N CYS A 129 7.22 -0.72 0.81
CA CYS A 129 8.22 -1.73 0.43
C CYS A 129 8.65 -1.60 -1.04
N LYS A 130 7.75 -1.20 -1.95
CA LYS A 130 8.10 -0.87 -3.34
C LYS A 130 9.13 0.25 -3.41
N VAL A 131 8.89 1.35 -2.68
CA VAL A 131 9.80 2.50 -2.65
C VAL A 131 11.15 2.09 -2.06
N ARG A 132 11.15 1.38 -0.92
CA ARG A 132 12.41 0.90 -0.33
C ARG A 132 13.18 0.00 -1.27
N ALA A 133 12.50 -0.98 -1.91
CA ALA A 133 13.16 -1.89 -2.86
C ALA A 133 13.90 -1.14 -3.96
N MET A 134 13.32 -0.04 -4.47
CA MET A 134 13.96 0.80 -5.48
C MET A 134 15.10 1.64 -4.87
N LEU A 135 14.89 2.30 -3.74
CA LEU A 135 15.91 3.10 -3.09
C LEU A 135 17.12 2.25 -2.70
N ASP A 136 16.89 1.07 -2.11
CA ASP A 136 17.94 0.13 -1.73
C ASP A 136 18.69 -0.38 -2.96
N TYR A 137 17.98 -0.82 -4.00
CA TYR A 137 18.58 -1.34 -5.22
C TYR A 137 19.49 -0.32 -5.92
N ARG A 138 19.04 0.96 -5.97
CA ARG A 138 19.75 2.08 -6.60
C ARG A 138 20.77 2.77 -5.69
N GLY A 139 20.93 2.30 -4.46
CA GLY A 139 21.94 2.82 -3.52
C GLY A 139 21.65 4.22 -2.98
N TYR A 140 20.38 4.58 -2.82
CA TYR A 140 20.02 5.84 -2.15
C TYR A 140 20.22 5.73 -0.65
N SER A 141 20.74 6.78 -0.04
CA SER A 141 20.72 6.97 1.42
C SER A 141 19.42 7.68 1.81
N TYR A 142 18.77 7.22 2.88
CA TYR A 142 17.54 7.85 3.36
C TYR A 142 17.28 7.58 4.83
N ASP A 143 16.60 8.52 5.47
CA ASP A 143 16.08 8.38 6.82
C ASP A 143 14.65 7.83 6.77
N VAL A 144 14.27 7.08 7.80
CA VAL A 144 12.94 6.47 7.92
C VAL A 144 12.23 7.02 9.15
N VAL A 145 11.01 7.47 8.95
CA VAL A 145 10.05 7.79 10.02
C VAL A 145 8.95 6.75 9.98
N GLU A 146 8.91 5.87 11.01
CA GLU A 146 7.83 4.91 11.16
C GLU A 146 6.57 5.62 11.63
N VAL A 147 5.48 5.49 10.88
CA VAL A 147 4.22 6.16 11.13
C VAL A 147 3.31 5.28 11.95
N ASN A 148 2.67 5.84 12.99
CA ASN A 148 1.64 5.13 13.73
C ASN A 148 0.41 4.92 12.84
N SER A 149 0.02 3.66 12.63
CA SER A 149 -1.04 3.29 11.68
C SER A 149 -2.44 3.72 12.12
N ILE A 150 -2.66 3.99 13.40
CA ILE A 150 -3.96 4.41 13.96
C ILE A 150 -4.03 5.94 14.07
N TRP A 151 -3.10 6.55 14.81
CA TRP A 151 -3.17 8.00 15.11
C TRP A 151 -2.47 8.89 14.08
N ARG A 152 -1.52 8.34 13.28
CA ARG A 152 -0.81 9.03 12.18
C ARG A 152 -0.21 10.37 12.58
N THR A 153 0.27 10.45 13.80
CA THR A 153 0.84 11.68 14.37
C THR A 153 1.98 12.23 13.53
N GLN A 154 2.80 11.33 12.94
CA GLN A 154 3.98 11.67 12.16
C GLN A 154 3.67 12.30 10.79
N ILE A 155 2.42 12.18 10.29
CA ILE A 155 2.01 12.76 9.00
C ILE A 155 0.86 13.76 9.14
N LYS A 156 0.60 14.29 10.35
CA LYS A 156 -0.45 15.30 10.57
C LYS A 156 -0.17 16.61 9.85
N TRP A 157 1.10 16.97 9.65
CA TRP A 157 1.56 18.14 8.94
C TRP A 157 1.21 18.12 7.45
N SER A 158 1.19 16.94 6.83
CA SER A 158 0.86 16.77 5.41
C SER A 158 -0.65 16.74 5.19
N LYS A 159 -1.11 17.31 4.06
CA LYS A 159 -2.47 17.10 3.57
C LYS A 159 -2.70 15.68 3.10
N TYR A 160 -1.68 15.02 2.57
CA TYR A 160 -1.71 13.61 2.18
C TYR A 160 -1.65 12.72 3.42
N LYS A 161 -2.67 11.88 3.63
CA LYS A 161 -2.84 11.07 4.86
C LYS A 161 -2.50 9.59 4.70
N LYS A 162 -1.86 9.23 3.60
CA LYS A 162 -1.37 7.86 3.34
C LYS A 162 0.14 7.79 3.37
N VAL A 163 0.67 6.58 3.27
CA VAL A 163 2.08 6.28 3.12
C VAL A 163 2.27 5.45 1.84
N PRO A 164 3.42 5.52 1.19
CA PRO A 164 4.60 6.32 1.53
C PRO A 164 4.45 7.82 1.26
N ILE A 165 5.15 8.64 2.04
CA ILE A 165 5.51 10.00 1.70
C ILE A 165 7.03 10.06 1.66
N LEU A 166 7.61 10.50 0.55
CA LEU A 166 9.04 10.76 0.45
C LEU A 166 9.27 12.27 0.46
N VAL A 167 10.13 12.73 1.34
CA VAL A 167 10.53 14.13 1.43
C VAL A 167 11.98 14.25 1.00
N CYS A 168 12.24 15.19 0.08
CA CYS A 168 13.57 15.62 -0.33
C CYS A 168 13.85 16.97 0.34
N GLU A 169 14.80 17.03 1.27
CA GLU A 169 15.20 18.26 1.96
C GLU A 169 16.33 18.96 1.18
N GLY A 170 16.36 20.29 1.20
CA GLY A 170 17.36 21.10 0.50
C GLY A 170 16.99 21.48 -0.94
N ILE A 171 15.79 21.16 -1.39
CA ILE A 171 15.28 21.51 -2.73
C ILE A 171 13.85 22.04 -2.65
N GLY A 172 13.43 22.80 -3.67
CA GLY A 172 12.13 23.43 -3.73
C GLY A 172 12.06 24.80 -3.06
N GLU A 173 10.98 25.55 -3.29
CA GLU A 173 10.80 26.92 -2.78
C GLU A 173 10.76 26.99 -1.25
N ASP A 174 10.24 25.94 -0.59
CA ASP A 174 10.12 25.83 0.86
C ASP A 174 11.29 25.07 1.52
N ASN A 175 12.39 24.86 0.78
CA ASN A 175 13.55 24.07 1.18
C ASN A 175 13.23 22.59 1.43
N TYR A 176 12.09 22.09 0.98
CA TYR A 176 11.78 20.66 0.89
C TYR A 176 10.68 20.37 -0.15
N LEU A 177 10.74 19.17 -0.72
CA LEU A 177 9.79 18.68 -1.72
C LEU A 177 9.12 17.42 -1.20
N GLN A 178 7.78 17.42 -1.12
CA GLN A 178 6.99 16.24 -0.75
C GLN A 178 6.54 15.49 -2.01
N ILE A 179 6.85 14.19 -2.09
CA ILE A 179 6.46 13.31 -3.18
C ILE A 179 5.55 12.22 -2.64
N ASN A 180 4.38 12.11 -3.22
CA ASN A 180 3.34 11.15 -2.86
C ASN A 180 3.17 10.12 -3.99
N ASP A 181 2.52 8.98 -3.70
CA ASP A 181 2.34 7.82 -4.56
C ASP A 181 3.65 7.06 -4.84
N SER A 182 3.66 5.78 -4.45
CA SER A 182 4.85 4.92 -4.57
C SER A 182 5.33 4.76 -6.01
N SER A 183 4.41 4.72 -6.98
CA SER A 183 4.75 4.56 -8.39
C SER A 183 5.29 5.85 -9.01
N VAL A 184 4.81 7.03 -8.54
CA VAL A 184 5.39 8.34 -8.90
C VAL A 184 6.81 8.44 -8.34
N VAL A 185 7.02 8.15 -7.05
CA VAL A 185 8.38 8.14 -6.46
C VAL A 185 9.33 7.29 -7.28
N MET A 186 8.96 6.04 -7.57
CA MET A 186 9.83 5.14 -8.35
C MET A 186 10.12 5.67 -9.75
N SER A 187 9.11 6.18 -10.45
CA SER A 187 9.28 6.70 -11.81
C SER A 187 10.11 7.97 -11.85
N LEU A 188 9.89 8.88 -10.90
CA LEU A 188 10.60 10.15 -10.81
C LEU A 188 12.10 9.92 -10.58
N PHE A 189 12.45 9.09 -9.60
CA PHE A 189 13.85 8.82 -9.28
C PHE A 189 14.55 8.01 -10.38
N GLU A 190 13.84 7.07 -11.00
CA GLU A 190 14.38 6.37 -12.17
C GLU A 190 14.59 7.32 -13.34
N SER A 191 13.65 8.27 -13.59
CA SER A 191 13.82 9.29 -14.63
C SER A 191 15.06 10.14 -14.40
N HIS A 192 15.30 10.56 -13.15
CA HIS A 192 16.50 11.32 -12.81
C HIS A 192 17.81 10.52 -12.99
N LEU A 193 17.78 9.22 -12.73
CA LEU A 193 18.94 8.36 -12.99
C LEU A 193 19.26 8.25 -14.47
N TRP A 194 18.26 8.24 -15.35
CA TRP A 194 18.44 8.23 -16.81
C TRP A 194 18.85 9.59 -17.37
N ASP A 195 18.30 10.65 -16.83
CA ASP A 195 18.55 12.03 -17.29
C ASP A 195 18.74 12.98 -16.10
N ASN A 196 19.97 13.07 -15.63
CA ASN A 196 20.34 13.94 -14.51
C ASN A 196 20.53 15.42 -14.91
N SER A 197 20.34 15.78 -16.18
CA SER A 197 20.37 17.18 -16.63
C SER A 197 19.15 17.95 -16.12
N GLN A 198 18.06 17.25 -15.76
CA GLN A 198 16.86 17.84 -15.21
C GLN A 198 16.79 17.70 -13.70
N SER A 199 16.44 18.79 -13.01
CA SER A 199 16.23 18.74 -11.56
C SER A 199 15.01 17.88 -11.18
N ILE A 200 15.00 17.38 -9.95
CA ILE A 200 13.88 16.61 -9.40
C ILE A 200 12.56 17.40 -9.46
N GLU A 201 12.62 18.72 -9.18
CA GLU A 201 11.43 19.58 -9.26
C GLU A 201 10.89 19.66 -10.69
N LYS A 202 11.78 19.81 -11.68
CA LYS A 202 11.38 19.86 -13.08
C LYS A 202 10.77 18.53 -13.51
N LEU A 203 11.42 17.41 -13.20
CA LEU A 203 10.90 16.07 -13.50
C LEU A 203 9.54 15.83 -12.84
N LEU A 204 9.32 16.31 -11.61
CA LEU A 204 8.06 16.15 -10.91
C LEU A 204 6.88 16.81 -11.66
N THR A 205 7.12 17.89 -12.42
CA THR A 205 6.07 18.54 -13.23
C THR A 205 5.49 17.62 -14.31
N TYR A 206 6.21 16.57 -14.70
CA TYR A 206 5.73 15.58 -15.68
C TYR A 206 4.80 14.52 -15.08
N PHE A 207 4.61 14.55 -13.75
CA PHE A 207 3.69 13.66 -13.03
C PHE A 207 2.52 14.47 -12.42
N PRO A 208 1.72 15.17 -13.24
CA PRO A 208 0.63 16.00 -12.71
C PRO A 208 -0.44 15.13 -12.07
N ALA A 209 -1.01 15.63 -10.98
CA ALA A 209 -2.23 15.07 -10.43
C ALA A 209 -3.42 15.68 -11.17
N ILE A 210 -4.24 14.83 -11.79
CA ILE A 210 -5.48 15.24 -12.45
C ILE A 210 -6.64 15.05 -11.47
N GLU A 211 -7.37 16.13 -11.22
CA GLU A 211 -8.57 16.09 -10.41
C GLU A 211 -9.73 15.52 -11.23
N SER A 212 -10.43 14.55 -10.65
CA SER A 212 -11.66 13.97 -11.20
C SER A 212 -12.69 13.78 -10.09
N LYS A 213 -13.93 13.44 -10.44
CA LYS A 213 -14.95 13.07 -9.46
C LYS A 213 -15.29 11.60 -9.59
N ASP A 214 -15.29 10.90 -8.45
CA ASP A 214 -15.73 9.51 -8.41
C ASP A 214 -17.25 9.38 -8.66
N THR A 215 -17.74 8.16 -8.75
CA THR A 215 -19.16 7.88 -8.98
C THR A 215 -20.09 8.41 -7.88
N ARG A 216 -19.56 8.84 -6.75
CA ARG A 216 -20.27 9.46 -5.61
C ARG A 216 -20.14 10.97 -5.58
N GLY A 217 -19.51 11.57 -6.60
CA GLY A 217 -19.27 13.02 -6.71
C GLY A 217 -18.12 13.54 -5.85
N LYS A 218 -17.32 12.63 -5.27
CA LYS A 218 -16.18 12.97 -4.41
C LYS A 218 -14.94 13.22 -5.26
N THR A 219 -14.20 14.30 -4.95
CA THR A 219 -12.94 14.62 -5.62
C THR A 219 -11.91 13.52 -5.38
N VAL A 220 -11.34 13.01 -6.46
CA VAL A 220 -10.21 12.10 -6.49
C VAL A 220 -9.13 12.66 -7.41
N TYR A 221 -7.87 12.37 -7.10
CA TYR A 221 -6.74 12.77 -7.92
C TYR A 221 -6.06 11.53 -8.48
N GLU A 222 -5.71 11.56 -9.75
CA GLU A 222 -5.02 10.47 -10.44
C GLU A 222 -3.71 10.98 -11.05
N PHE A 223 -2.71 10.11 -11.07
CA PHE A 223 -1.41 10.37 -11.72
C PHE A 223 -1.33 9.52 -12.99
N PRO A 224 -1.78 10.02 -14.15
CA PRO A 224 -1.84 9.21 -15.39
C PRO A 224 -0.47 8.73 -15.84
N ASN A 225 0.58 9.52 -15.56
CA ASN A 225 1.95 9.24 -15.99
C ASN A 225 2.77 8.42 -14.94
N LYS A 226 2.19 7.98 -13.84
CA LYS A 226 2.93 7.38 -12.71
C LYS A 226 3.79 6.14 -13.02
N TYR A 227 3.57 5.51 -14.16
CA TYR A 227 4.37 4.36 -14.61
C TYR A 227 5.37 4.70 -15.73
N PHE A 228 5.41 5.95 -16.19
CA PHE A 228 6.33 6.37 -17.24
C PHE A 228 7.65 6.82 -16.63
N ILE A 229 8.73 6.53 -17.34
CA ILE A 229 10.06 7.07 -17.08
C ILE A 229 10.24 8.21 -18.06
N MET A 230 10.60 9.40 -17.56
CA MET A 230 10.76 10.62 -18.36
C MET A 230 12.26 10.86 -18.61
N PHE A 231 12.60 11.13 -19.85
CA PHE A 231 13.95 11.46 -20.30
C PHE A 231 13.87 12.31 -21.56
N GLN A 232 14.97 13.00 -21.90
CA GLN A 232 15.02 13.82 -23.10
C GLN A 232 15.11 12.96 -24.37
N GLU A 233 14.68 13.51 -25.49
CA GLU A 233 14.84 12.90 -26.80
C GLU A 233 16.35 12.69 -27.10
N GLY A 234 16.69 11.49 -27.60
CA GLY A 234 18.08 11.10 -27.84
C GLY A 234 18.79 10.44 -26.67
N THR A 235 18.18 10.36 -25.49
CA THR A 235 18.72 9.55 -24.38
C THR A 235 18.73 8.08 -24.79
N PRO A 236 19.88 7.38 -24.73
CA PRO A 236 19.96 5.97 -25.08
C PRO A 236 19.22 5.14 -24.03
N TYR A 237 17.99 4.78 -24.31
CA TYR A 237 17.14 3.99 -23.42
C TYR A 237 16.69 2.69 -24.09
N ALA A 238 16.20 1.74 -23.26
CA ALA A 238 15.65 0.49 -23.74
C ALA A 238 14.54 0.73 -24.79
N ASN A 239 14.40 -0.23 -25.71
CA ASN A 239 13.42 -0.12 -26.76
C ASN A 239 11.99 0.03 -26.19
N GLU A 240 11.10 0.60 -26.98
CA GLU A 240 9.73 0.92 -26.57
C GLU A 240 8.94 -0.31 -26.09
N GLN A 241 9.21 -1.50 -26.65
CA GLN A 241 8.53 -2.74 -26.24
C GLN A 241 8.91 -3.13 -24.82
N PHE A 242 10.17 -2.95 -24.43
CA PHE A 242 10.65 -3.18 -23.07
C PHE A 242 9.95 -2.25 -22.07
N LEU A 243 9.88 -0.95 -22.37
CA LEU A 243 9.18 0.03 -21.57
C LEU A 243 7.68 -0.24 -21.45
N LYS A 244 7.03 -0.65 -22.54
CA LYS A 244 5.61 -1.07 -22.53
C LYS A 244 5.40 -2.30 -21.66
N LYS A 245 6.30 -3.30 -21.72
CA LYS A 245 6.26 -4.48 -20.86
C LYS A 245 6.40 -4.10 -19.38
N GLU A 246 7.37 -3.25 -19.05
CA GLU A 246 7.58 -2.78 -17.68
C GLU A 246 6.34 -2.04 -17.14
N ARG A 247 5.80 -1.06 -17.87
CA ARG A 247 4.58 -0.33 -17.49
C ARG A 247 3.38 -1.25 -17.26
N LYS A 248 3.19 -2.23 -18.16
CA LYS A 248 2.12 -3.23 -18.03
C LYS A 248 2.24 -3.99 -16.72
N TRP A 249 3.43 -4.46 -16.37
CA TRP A 249 3.64 -5.27 -15.17
C TRP A 249 3.65 -4.45 -13.89
N ARG A 250 4.13 -3.21 -13.90
CA ARG A 250 3.98 -2.29 -12.77
C ARG A 250 2.50 -2.01 -12.45
N LYS A 251 1.71 -1.75 -13.50
CA LYS A 251 0.27 -1.58 -13.36
C LYS A 251 -0.40 -2.85 -12.84
N TRP A 252 -0.01 -4.02 -13.34
CA TRP A 252 -0.52 -5.32 -12.89
C TRP A 252 -0.21 -5.56 -11.40
N VAL A 253 0.96 -5.20 -10.92
CA VAL A 253 1.32 -5.28 -9.49
C VAL A 253 0.35 -4.46 -8.64
N ASP A 254 0.04 -3.23 -9.06
CA ASP A 254 -0.84 -2.32 -8.30
C ASP A 254 -2.32 -2.70 -8.42
N ASP A 255 -2.77 -3.21 -9.59
CA ASP A 255 -4.19 -3.53 -9.84
C ASP A 255 -4.56 -4.96 -9.38
N ARG A 256 -3.60 -5.90 -9.35
CA ARG A 256 -3.90 -7.31 -9.06
C ARG A 256 -3.11 -7.86 -7.87
N LEU A 257 -1.77 -7.88 -7.95
CA LEU A 257 -0.97 -8.57 -6.94
C LEU A 257 -1.19 -8.01 -5.53
N VAL A 258 -1.12 -6.69 -5.35
CA VAL A 258 -1.28 -6.04 -4.05
C VAL A 258 -2.62 -6.34 -3.39
N HIS A 259 -3.69 -6.49 -4.19
CA HIS A 259 -5.03 -6.75 -3.69
C HIS A 259 -5.25 -8.18 -3.19
N THR A 260 -4.35 -9.11 -3.52
CA THR A 260 -4.37 -10.46 -2.97
C THR A 260 -3.83 -10.52 -1.55
N LEU A 261 -2.99 -9.56 -1.11
CA LEU A 261 -2.23 -9.68 0.13
C LEU A 261 -3.10 -9.62 1.39
N SER A 262 -3.84 -8.54 1.61
CA SER A 262 -4.61 -8.36 2.85
C SER A 262 -5.61 -9.49 3.13
N PRO A 263 -6.40 -9.99 2.15
CA PRO A 263 -7.27 -11.15 2.38
C PRO A 263 -6.51 -12.42 2.76
N ASN A 264 -5.26 -12.56 2.32
CA ASN A 264 -4.41 -13.70 2.62
C ASN A 264 -3.73 -13.59 3.98
N VAL A 265 -3.20 -12.41 4.33
CA VAL A 265 -2.48 -12.15 5.59
C VAL A 265 -3.43 -12.21 6.78
N TYR A 266 -4.67 -11.75 6.62
CA TYR A 266 -5.67 -11.67 7.68
C TYR A 266 -6.82 -12.66 7.48
N ARG A 267 -6.53 -13.83 6.90
CA ARG A 267 -7.50 -14.88 6.54
C ARG A 267 -8.28 -15.39 7.74
N THR A 268 -7.59 -15.61 8.85
CA THR A 268 -8.13 -16.06 10.13
C THR A 268 -7.74 -15.09 11.26
N PRO A 269 -8.46 -15.10 12.41
CA PRO A 269 -8.06 -14.28 13.58
C PRO A 269 -6.62 -14.59 14.06
N SER A 270 -6.23 -15.86 14.02
CA SER A 270 -4.89 -16.30 14.42
C SER A 270 -3.81 -15.75 13.48
N GLU A 271 -4.01 -15.87 12.15
CA GLU A 271 -3.08 -15.33 11.16
C GLU A 271 -3.01 -13.80 11.23
N ALA A 272 -4.14 -13.12 11.46
CA ALA A 272 -4.15 -11.68 11.65
C ALA A 272 -3.31 -11.25 12.88
N LEU A 273 -3.46 -11.94 14.01
CA LEU A 273 -2.67 -11.66 15.20
C LEU A 273 -1.18 -11.97 15.00
N GLN A 274 -0.86 -13.10 14.33
CA GLN A 274 0.51 -13.46 13.97
C GLN A 274 1.16 -12.38 13.12
N ALA A 275 0.45 -11.91 12.09
CA ALA A 275 0.93 -10.85 11.21
C ALA A 275 1.21 -9.56 11.98
N PHE A 276 0.32 -9.12 12.86
CA PHE A 276 0.53 -7.89 13.63
C PHE A 276 1.68 -7.99 14.63
N LYS A 277 1.92 -9.16 15.25
CA LYS A 277 3.10 -9.40 16.08
C LYS A 277 4.38 -9.35 15.25
N TYR A 278 4.37 -9.90 14.04
CA TYR A 278 5.48 -9.78 13.11
C TYR A 278 5.73 -8.31 12.73
N PHE A 279 4.68 -7.55 12.43
CA PHE A 279 4.78 -6.12 12.08
C PHE A 279 5.33 -5.27 13.23
N GLU A 280 4.91 -5.55 14.48
CA GLU A 280 5.45 -4.92 15.69
C GLU A 280 6.97 -5.10 15.76
N ASN A 281 7.43 -6.32 15.49
CA ASN A 281 8.84 -6.66 15.57
C ASN A 281 9.67 -5.97 14.47
N VAL A 282 9.28 -6.15 13.19
CA VAL A 282 10.06 -5.60 12.06
C VAL A 282 9.93 -4.09 11.91
N GLY A 283 8.84 -3.49 12.39
CA GLY A 283 8.61 -2.05 12.43
C GLY A 283 9.25 -1.37 13.63
N ASP A 284 9.86 -2.16 14.53
CA ASP A 284 10.47 -1.68 15.76
C ASP A 284 9.53 -0.77 16.57
N TRP A 285 8.24 -1.18 16.68
CA TRP A 285 7.20 -0.34 17.27
C TRP A 285 7.47 -0.07 18.75
N LYS A 286 8.09 -1.01 19.48
CA LYS A 286 8.41 -0.85 20.90
C LYS A 286 9.35 0.32 21.18
N ASN A 287 10.24 0.65 20.23
CA ASN A 287 11.13 1.80 20.32
C ASN A 287 10.51 3.07 19.73
N ASN A 288 9.53 2.94 18.84
CA ASN A 288 8.92 4.08 18.15
C ASN A 288 7.60 4.56 18.76
N PHE A 289 6.87 3.68 19.47
CA PHE A 289 5.55 3.97 20.04
C PHE A 289 5.49 3.59 21.52
N SER A 290 4.51 4.13 22.24
CA SER A 290 4.27 3.75 23.63
C SER A 290 3.73 2.31 23.74
N LYS A 291 3.90 1.69 24.90
CA LYS A 291 3.37 0.33 25.16
C LYS A 291 1.86 0.23 24.93
N PHE A 292 1.13 1.30 25.27
CA PHE A 292 -0.31 1.39 25.05
C PHE A 292 -0.64 1.41 23.54
N GLU A 293 0.07 2.21 22.77
CA GLU A 293 -0.10 2.25 21.31
C GLU A 293 0.19 0.90 20.67
N CYS A 294 1.30 0.26 21.03
CA CYS A 294 1.66 -1.08 20.53
C CYS A 294 0.54 -2.09 20.82
N PHE A 295 0.04 -2.13 22.08
CA PHE A 295 -1.05 -3.03 22.46
C PHE A 295 -2.29 -2.81 21.60
N PHE A 296 -2.71 -1.55 21.42
CA PHE A 296 -3.89 -1.22 20.61
C PHE A 296 -3.68 -1.57 19.13
N ILE A 297 -2.53 -1.22 18.56
CA ILE A 297 -2.25 -1.54 17.15
C ILE A 297 -2.27 -3.05 16.95
N VAL A 298 -1.61 -3.83 17.80
CA VAL A 298 -1.51 -5.29 17.63
C VAL A 298 -2.88 -5.96 17.79
N HIS A 299 -3.61 -5.70 18.88
CA HIS A 299 -4.83 -6.47 19.17
C HIS A 299 -6.06 -5.93 18.46
N ILE A 300 -6.27 -4.62 18.49
CA ILE A 300 -7.43 -4.00 17.84
C ILE A 300 -7.22 -3.93 16.32
N GLY A 301 -6.00 -3.61 15.89
CA GLY A 301 -5.64 -3.62 14.47
C GLY A 301 -5.81 -5.01 13.84
N ALA A 302 -5.33 -6.07 14.49
CA ALA A 302 -5.51 -7.44 14.00
C ALA A 302 -6.99 -7.83 13.87
N ALA A 303 -7.80 -7.53 14.90
CA ALA A 303 -9.23 -7.80 14.87
C ALA A 303 -9.92 -7.00 13.74
N ALA A 304 -9.62 -5.71 13.60
CA ALA A 304 -10.17 -4.87 12.55
C ALA A 304 -9.81 -5.38 11.16
N MET A 305 -8.53 -5.71 10.93
CA MET A 305 -8.06 -6.18 9.64
C MET A 305 -8.60 -7.56 9.25
N TYR A 306 -8.88 -8.43 10.19
CA TYR A 306 -9.62 -9.67 9.92
C TYR A 306 -10.98 -9.41 9.26
N PHE A 307 -11.77 -8.45 9.76
CA PHE A 307 -13.05 -8.09 9.15
C PHE A 307 -12.87 -7.35 7.81
N VAL A 308 -11.91 -6.42 7.74
CA VAL A 308 -11.58 -5.71 6.50
C VAL A 308 -11.17 -6.69 5.40
N ALA A 309 -10.38 -7.71 5.70
CA ALA A 309 -9.98 -8.74 4.75
C ALA A 309 -11.17 -9.47 4.12
N LYS A 310 -12.22 -9.78 4.91
CA LYS A 310 -13.47 -10.37 4.40
C LYS A 310 -14.17 -9.47 3.37
N MET A 311 -14.16 -8.15 3.62
CA MET A 311 -14.75 -7.18 2.70
C MET A 311 -13.89 -6.99 1.45
N LEU A 312 -12.56 -6.94 1.60
CA LEU A 312 -11.63 -6.82 0.47
C LEU A 312 -11.68 -8.06 -0.43
N LYS A 313 -11.80 -9.27 0.13
CA LYS A 313 -12.04 -10.49 -0.66
C LYS A 313 -13.22 -10.32 -1.63
N LYS A 314 -14.35 -9.80 -1.14
CA LYS A 314 -15.55 -9.56 -1.96
C LYS A 314 -15.35 -8.41 -2.96
N LYS A 315 -14.73 -7.29 -2.53
CA LYS A 315 -14.46 -6.13 -3.38
C LYS A 315 -13.61 -6.50 -4.58
N HIS A 316 -12.57 -7.30 -4.37
CA HIS A 316 -11.62 -7.70 -5.43
C HIS A 316 -11.98 -9.04 -6.09
N LYS A 317 -13.16 -9.60 -5.77
CA LYS A 317 -13.69 -10.85 -6.37
C LYS A 317 -12.68 -12.01 -6.33
N LEU A 318 -12.00 -12.17 -5.19
CA LEU A 318 -11.03 -13.24 -5.01
C LEU A 318 -11.75 -14.59 -4.82
N HIS A 319 -11.03 -15.67 -5.10
CA HIS A 319 -11.52 -17.04 -4.90
C HIS A 319 -12.00 -17.28 -3.47
N ASP A 320 -12.83 -18.29 -3.28
CA ASP A 320 -13.35 -18.66 -1.95
C ASP A 320 -12.21 -19.02 -1.01
N ASP A 321 -11.27 -19.81 -1.44
CA ASP A 321 -9.96 -19.88 -0.82
C ASP A 321 -9.06 -18.77 -1.40
N VAL A 322 -8.78 -17.77 -0.59
CA VAL A 322 -7.98 -16.61 -1.00
C VAL A 322 -6.52 -16.97 -1.36
N ARG A 323 -6.01 -18.12 -0.84
CA ARG A 323 -4.68 -18.64 -1.20
C ARG A 323 -4.55 -18.89 -2.69
N PHE A 324 -5.60 -19.44 -3.34
CA PHE A 324 -5.61 -19.66 -4.78
C PHE A 324 -5.38 -18.36 -5.56
N SER A 325 -6.01 -17.25 -5.16
CA SER A 325 -5.84 -15.96 -5.83
C SER A 325 -4.38 -15.46 -5.76
N LEU A 326 -3.73 -15.66 -4.61
CA LEU A 326 -2.32 -15.29 -4.44
C LEU A 326 -1.40 -16.21 -5.26
N TYR A 327 -1.65 -17.52 -5.21
CA TYR A 327 -0.87 -18.51 -5.98
C TYR A 327 -1.01 -18.29 -7.48
N GLU A 328 -2.22 -18.01 -7.95
CA GLU A 328 -2.50 -17.71 -9.35
C GLU A 328 -1.76 -16.47 -9.83
N ALA A 329 -1.80 -15.38 -9.06
CA ALA A 329 -1.04 -14.17 -9.37
C ALA A 329 0.47 -14.46 -9.47
N CYS A 330 1.03 -15.23 -8.52
CA CYS A 330 2.46 -15.56 -8.57
C CYS A 330 2.83 -16.54 -9.69
N ARG A 331 1.91 -17.44 -10.09
CA ARG A 331 2.10 -18.28 -11.28
C ARG A 331 2.06 -17.45 -12.56
N GLU A 332 1.14 -16.49 -12.66
CA GLU A 332 1.08 -15.55 -13.80
C GLU A 332 2.39 -14.76 -13.94
N TRP A 333 2.93 -14.26 -12.81
CA TRP A 333 4.24 -13.60 -12.80
C TRP A 333 5.36 -14.52 -13.29
N ASN A 334 5.48 -15.73 -12.74
CA ASN A 334 6.50 -16.69 -13.14
C ASN A 334 6.39 -17.08 -14.62
N ASN A 335 5.19 -17.24 -15.14
CA ASN A 335 4.98 -17.55 -16.55
C ASN A 335 5.42 -16.39 -17.45
N ALA A 336 5.23 -15.16 -17.00
CA ALA A 336 5.66 -13.97 -17.75
C ALA A 336 7.17 -13.75 -17.76
N LEU A 337 7.88 -14.25 -16.77
CA LEU A 337 9.35 -14.26 -16.76
C LEU A 337 9.91 -15.16 -17.86
N GLN A 338 9.19 -16.23 -18.26
CA GLN A 338 9.67 -17.26 -19.19
C GLN A 338 10.98 -17.88 -18.70
N LYS A 339 12.07 -17.68 -19.43
CA LYS A 339 13.43 -18.15 -19.07
C LYS A 339 14.31 -17.08 -18.44
N GLU A 340 13.82 -15.83 -18.44
CA GLU A 340 14.59 -14.70 -17.93
C GLU A 340 14.69 -14.73 -16.40
N PRO A 341 15.83 -14.32 -15.84
CA PRO A 341 15.99 -14.19 -14.40
C PRO A 341 15.07 -13.13 -13.79
N PHE A 342 14.79 -12.05 -14.52
CA PHE A 342 13.95 -10.94 -14.09
C PHE A 342 13.01 -10.49 -15.23
N MET A 343 11.98 -9.74 -14.90
CA MET A 343 11.11 -9.10 -15.90
C MET A 343 11.89 -8.11 -16.76
N GLY A 344 12.95 -7.53 -16.20
CA GLY A 344 13.92 -6.68 -16.88
C GLY A 344 15.02 -7.43 -17.64
N GLY A 345 14.92 -8.75 -17.82
CA GLY A 345 15.97 -9.57 -18.45
C GLY A 345 17.07 -9.96 -17.45
N ASN A 346 18.31 -9.60 -17.71
CA ASN A 346 19.46 -9.94 -16.85
C ASN A 346 19.51 -9.15 -15.54
N SER A 347 18.84 -8.01 -15.47
CA SER A 347 18.77 -7.15 -14.27
C SER A 347 17.32 -6.79 -13.97
N PRO A 348 16.97 -6.59 -12.67
CA PRO A 348 15.63 -6.15 -12.30
C PRO A 348 15.30 -4.78 -12.91
N ASN A 349 14.07 -4.63 -13.39
CA ASN A 349 13.49 -3.34 -13.72
C ASN A 349 12.50 -2.90 -12.62
N LEU A 350 11.81 -1.76 -12.81
CA LEU A 350 10.85 -1.26 -11.82
C LEU A 350 9.64 -2.19 -11.61
N ALA A 351 9.32 -3.08 -12.55
CA ALA A 351 8.27 -4.08 -12.35
C ALA A 351 8.73 -5.17 -11.35
N ASP A 352 9.98 -5.65 -11.48
CA ASP A 352 10.56 -6.59 -10.51
C ASP A 352 10.63 -5.98 -9.12
N LEU A 353 11.14 -4.74 -8.99
CA LEU A 353 11.24 -4.04 -7.72
C LEU A 353 9.86 -3.79 -7.09
N SER A 354 8.84 -3.52 -7.92
CA SER A 354 7.46 -3.36 -7.46
C SER A 354 6.89 -4.68 -6.92
N ALA A 355 7.01 -5.77 -7.68
CA ALA A 355 6.48 -7.08 -7.29
C ALA A 355 7.23 -7.64 -6.06
N TYR A 356 8.57 -7.51 -6.03
CA TYR A 356 9.38 -7.86 -4.87
C TYR A 356 8.98 -7.07 -3.63
N GLY A 357 8.88 -5.74 -3.75
CA GLY A 357 8.48 -4.88 -2.65
C GLY A 357 7.11 -5.27 -2.09
N VAL A 358 6.14 -5.54 -2.97
CA VAL A 358 4.79 -5.99 -2.55
C VAL A 358 4.87 -7.32 -1.79
N LEU A 359 5.58 -8.33 -2.30
CA LEU A 359 5.69 -9.64 -1.64
C LEU A 359 6.53 -9.58 -0.36
N SER A 360 7.57 -8.75 -0.30
CA SER A 360 8.42 -8.59 0.89
C SER A 360 7.65 -8.04 2.09
N SER A 361 6.55 -7.32 1.86
CA SER A 361 5.69 -6.80 2.93
C SER A 361 5.05 -7.88 3.81
N ILE A 362 4.97 -9.11 3.30
CA ILE A 362 4.36 -10.26 3.97
C ILE A 362 5.35 -11.40 4.28
N GLU A 363 6.67 -11.17 4.13
CA GLU A 363 7.70 -12.22 4.20
C GLU A 363 7.65 -13.05 5.48
N GLY A 364 7.32 -12.45 6.64
CA GLY A 364 7.18 -13.16 7.92
C GLY A 364 5.77 -13.62 8.26
N CYS A 365 4.83 -13.57 7.30
CA CYS A 365 3.45 -14.02 7.49
C CYS A 365 3.27 -15.47 7.03
N THR A 366 2.34 -16.20 7.64
CA THR A 366 1.95 -17.56 7.22
C THR A 366 1.60 -17.61 5.72
N ALA A 367 0.95 -16.54 5.22
CA ALA A 367 0.61 -16.44 3.80
C ALA A 367 1.82 -16.55 2.87
N PHE A 368 2.98 -16.04 3.26
CA PHE A 368 4.19 -16.10 2.46
C PHE A 368 4.82 -17.51 2.51
N GLN A 369 4.79 -18.17 3.65
CA GLN A 369 5.25 -19.56 3.77
C GLN A 369 4.43 -20.49 2.87
N ASP A 370 3.09 -20.41 2.98
CA ASP A 370 2.18 -21.15 2.12
C ASP A 370 2.43 -20.87 0.62
N LEU A 371 2.75 -19.60 0.27
CA LEU A 371 3.08 -19.20 -1.09
C LEU A 371 4.34 -19.88 -1.62
N LEU A 372 5.40 -19.94 -0.81
CA LEU A 372 6.65 -20.59 -1.18
C LEU A 372 6.49 -22.10 -1.38
N GLU A 373 5.72 -22.75 -0.52
CA GLU A 373 5.45 -24.19 -0.60
C GLU A 373 4.63 -24.57 -1.83
N ASN A 374 3.69 -23.72 -2.26
CA ASN A 374 2.71 -24.05 -3.30
C ASN A 374 3.02 -23.39 -4.66
N THR A 375 4.11 -22.62 -4.80
CA THR A 375 4.49 -21.97 -6.04
C THR A 375 6.01 -21.97 -6.25
N LYS A 376 6.44 -21.68 -7.47
CA LYS A 376 7.87 -21.55 -7.81
C LYS A 376 8.38 -20.11 -7.67
N ILE A 377 7.65 -19.21 -7.01
CA ILE A 377 8.01 -17.79 -6.92
C ILE A 377 9.30 -17.54 -6.13
N GLY A 378 9.64 -18.43 -5.20
CA GLY A 378 10.80 -18.28 -4.31
C GLY A 378 12.11 -18.09 -5.04
N LYS A 379 12.33 -18.79 -6.16
CA LYS A 379 13.56 -18.65 -6.94
C LYS A 379 13.78 -17.22 -7.45
N TRP A 380 12.76 -16.61 -8.02
CA TRP A 380 12.80 -15.22 -8.47
C TRP A 380 12.84 -14.24 -7.27
N TYR A 381 12.04 -14.49 -6.26
CA TYR A 381 11.94 -13.63 -5.06
C TYR A 381 13.30 -13.48 -4.36
N TYR A 382 13.95 -14.58 -4.03
CA TYR A 382 15.24 -14.54 -3.31
C TYR A 382 16.38 -14.00 -4.18
N ARG A 383 16.36 -14.26 -5.49
CA ARG A 383 17.31 -13.62 -6.41
C ARG A 383 17.13 -12.11 -6.43
N THR A 384 15.88 -11.63 -6.47
CA THR A 384 15.60 -10.19 -6.43
C THR A 384 16.00 -9.59 -5.08
N LYS A 385 15.72 -10.29 -3.98
CA LYS A 385 16.14 -9.89 -2.63
C LYS A 385 17.65 -9.72 -2.55
N GLU A 386 18.40 -10.67 -3.08
CA GLU A 386 19.86 -10.63 -3.08
C GLU A 386 20.42 -9.40 -3.81
N VAL A 387 19.96 -9.12 -5.02
CA VAL A 387 20.46 -7.98 -5.80
C VAL A 387 20.01 -6.63 -5.21
N VAL A 388 18.84 -6.56 -4.58
CA VAL A 388 18.37 -5.38 -3.86
C VAL A 388 19.24 -5.13 -2.62
N THR A 389 19.44 -6.16 -1.79
CA THR A 389 20.24 -6.06 -0.57
C THR A 389 21.69 -5.69 -0.86
N ASN A 390 22.24 -6.19 -1.95
CA ASN A 390 23.62 -5.92 -2.39
C ASN A 390 23.74 -4.66 -3.27
N GLN A 391 22.69 -3.87 -3.40
CA GLN A 391 22.68 -2.61 -4.15
C GLN A 391 23.21 -2.75 -5.59
N LYS A 392 22.90 -3.85 -6.29
CA LYS A 392 23.44 -4.18 -7.62
C LYS A 392 22.93 -3.27 -8.74
N GLY A 393 22.03 -2.35 -8.46
CA GLY A 393 21.52 -1.34 -9.40
C GLY A 393 22.37 -0.07 -9.46
N ILE A 394 23.40 0.06 -8.61
CA ILE A 394 24.32 1.20 -8.64
C ILE A 394 25.08 1.22 -9.95
N GLY A 395 25.20 2.41 -10.57
CA GLY A 395 26.00 2.61 -11.78
C GLY A 395 25.48 1.94 -13.06
N LEU A 396 24.35 1.23 -13.02
CA LEU A 396 23.80 0.62 -14.22
C LEU A 396 23.46 1.63 -15.33
N HIS A 397 23.23 2.88 -14.95
CA HIS A 397 22.89 3.94 -15.90
C HIS A 397 24.13 4.66 -16.41
N ASP A 398 25.26 4.59 -15.70
CA ASP A 398 26.50 5.32 -16.05
C ASP A 398 27.09 4.83 -17.36
N GLN A 399 26.90 3.55 -17.71
CA GLN A 399 27.34 2.99 -18.99
C GLN A 399 26.58 3.55 -20.21
N PHE A 400 25.46 4.27 -19.99
CA PHE A 400 24.67 4.91 -21.04
C PHE A 400 24.79 6.44 -21.03
N ARG A 401 25.61 6.98 -20.09
CA ARG A 401 25.92 8.41 -19.96
C ARG A 401 27.25 8.72 -20.64
N GLY A 402 27.35 8.41 -21.93
CA GLY A 402 28.51 8.71 -22.74
C GLY A 402 28.44 10.08 -23.38
#